data_4fdbcfd2264233905037433ee5a2b124
#
_entry.id   4fdbcfd2264233905037433ee5a2b124
#
_cell.length_a   1.000
_cell.length_b   1.000
_cell.length_c   1.000
_cell.angle_alpha   90.00
_cell.angle_beta   90.00
_cell.angle_gamma   90.00
#
_symmetry.space_group_name_H-M   'P 1'
#
loop_
_entity.id
_entity.type
_entity.pdbx_description
1 polymer ?
#
loop_
_entity_poly.entity_id
_entity_poly.type
_entity_poly.pdbx_seq_one_letter_code
_entity_poly.pdbx_strand_id
1 'polypeptide(L)' 'MAYDVIYVPRVQDEVVVASFETLEEANDHMKLIEKENPKAHKHHYIQERKEGWPNEDSG' A
#
# COMPACT_ATOMS: atom_id res chain seq x y z
N MET A 1 12.09 5.79 -4.74
CA MET A 1 10.71 5.93 -4.26
C MET A 1 10.07 4.57 -4.22
N ALA A 2 9.15 4.38 -3.32
CA ALA A 2 8.46 3.10 -3.18
C ALA A 2 6.98 3.33 -3.00
N TYR A 3 6.21 2.32 -3.35
CA TYR A 3 4.76 2.35 -3.20
C TYR A 3 4.34 1.16 -2.38
N ASP A 4 3.67 1.44 -1.27
CA ASP A 4 3.22 0.41 -0.36
C ASP A 4 1.74 0.16 -0.57
N VAL A 5 1.37 -1.12 -0.66
CA VAL A 5 -0.03 -1.51 -0.66
C VAL A 5 -0.39 -1.81 0.78
N ILE A 6 -1.35 -1.07 1.31
CA ILE A 6 -1.71 -1.13 2.71
C ILE A 6 -3.12 -1.66 2.86
N TYR A 7 -3.26 -2.64 3.74
CA TYR A 7 -4.54 -3.23 4.07
C TYR A 7 -5.00 -2.70 5.41
N VAL A 8 -6.24 -2.21 5.47
CA VAL A 8 -6.81 -1.64 6.68
C VAL A 8 -8.04 -2.45 7.08
N PRO A 9 -7.85 -3.55 7.81
CA PRO A 9 -9.00 -4.34 8.25
C PRO A 9 -9.88 -3.59 9.23
N ARG A 10 -9.26 -2.70 9.99
CA ARG A 10 -9.97 -1.86 10.95
C ARG A 10 -9.42 -0.46 10.85
N VAL A 11 -10.18 0.49 11.38
CA VAL A 11 -9.82 1.90 11.28
C VAL A 11 -8.43 2.18 11.82
N GLN A 12 -8.01 1.47 12.86
CA GLN A 12 -6.73 1.74 13.49
C GLN A 12 -5.64 0.77 13.10
N ASP A 13 -5.95 -0.23 12.29
CA ASP A 13 -5.00 -1.26 11.93
C ASP A 13 -4.59 -1.10 10.47
N GLU A 14 -3.34 -0.71 10.25
CA GLU A 14 -2.80 -0.59 8.91
C GLU A 14 -1.67 -1.59 8.75
N VAL A 15 -1.77 -2.44 7.76
CA VAL A 15 -0.79 -3.47 7.50
C VAL A 15 -0.25 -3.32 6.10
N VAL A 16 1.07 -3.22 5.98
CA VAL A 16 1.70 -3.19 4.67
C VAL A 16 1.78 -4.63 4.17
N VAL A 17 1.01 -4.94 3.13
CA VAL A 17 0.96 -6.29 2.60
C VAL A 17 1.89 -6.49 1.41
N ALA A 18 2.32 -5.41 0.77
CA ALA A 18 3.23 -5.49 -0.37
C ALA A 18 3.89 -4.15 -0.58
N SER A 19 5.06 -4.16 -1.20
CA SER A 19 5.78 -2.95 -1.54
C SER A 19 6.33 -3.10 -2.95
N PHE A 20 6.29 -2.02 -3.71
CA PHE A 20 6.74 -2.02 -5.10
C PHE A 20 7.54 -0.77 -5.37
N GLU A 21 8.39 -0.83 -6.40
CA GLU A 21 9.20 0.31 -6.75
C GLU A 21 8.48 1.27 -7.69
N THR A 22 7.44 0.82 -8.36
CA THR A 22 6.70 1.65 -9.29
C THR A 22 5.23 1.62 -8.96
N LEU A 23 4.55 2.71 -9.31
CA LEU A 23 3.10 2.78 -9.13
C LEU A 23 2.39 1.77 -9.99
N GLU A 24 2.93 1.51 -11.18
CA GLU A 24 2.32 0.56 -12.08
C GLU A 24 2.23 -0.83 -11.46
N GLU A 25 3.32 -1.24 -10.82
CA GLU A 25 3.33 -2.54 -10.17
C GLU A 25 2.35 -2.59 -9.01
N ALA A 26 2.27 -1.50 -8.26
CA ALA A 26 1.33 -1.44 -7.14
C ALA A 26 -0.11 -1.52 -7.64
N ASN A 27 -0.40 -0.81 -8.74
CA ASN A 27 -1.73 -0.86 -9.33
C ASN A 27 -2.07 -2.24 -9.84
N ASP A 28 -1.11 -2.93 -10.43
CA ASP A 28 -1.34 -4.29 -10.90
C ASP A 28 -1.71 -5.21 -9.74
N HIS A 29 -1.03 -5.03 -8.63
CA HIS A 29 -1.33 -5.82 -7.45
C HIS A 29 -2.74 -5.51 -6.94
N MET A 30 -3.12 -4.24 -6.95
CA MET A 30 -4.46 -3.85 -6.53
C MET A 30 -5.52 -4.45 -7.42
N LYS A 31 -5.26 -4.51 -8.73
CA LYS A 31 -6.21 -5.14 -9.65
C LYS A 31 -6.36 -6.63 -9.36
N LEU A 32 -5.27 -7.27 -9.00
CA LEU A 32 -5.32 -8.68 -8.65
C LEU A 32 -6.17 -8.90 -7.41
N ILE A 33 -5.99 -8.05 -6.40
CA ILE A 33 -6.80 -8.14 -5.19
C ILE A 33 -8.27 -7.94 -5.51
N GLU A 34 -8.56 -6.97 -6.36
CA GLU A 34 -9.94 -6.69 -6.74
C GLU A 34 -10.57 -7.88 -7.43
N LYS A 35 -9.79 -8.55 -8.28
CA LYS A 35 -10.31 -9.69 -9.02
C LYS A 35 -10.56 -10.88 -8.11
N GLU A 36 -9.65 -11.14 -7.18
CA GLU A 36 -9.72 -12.33 -6.35
C GLU A 36 -10.55 -12.14 -5.11
N ASN A 37 -10.56 -10.91 -4.57
CA ASN A 37 -11.26 -10.64 -3.33
C ASN A 37 -11.76 -9.20 -3.33
N PRO A 38 -12.83 -8.93 -4.09
CA PRO A 38 -13.33 -7.56 -4.22
C PRO A 38 -13.75 -6.94 -2.90
N LYS A 39 -14.17 -7.74 -1.94
CA LYS A 39 -14.55 -7.20 -0.64
C LYS A 39 -13.35 -6.66 0.11
N ALA A 40 -12.24 -7.38 0.04
CA ALA A 40 -11.01 -6.94 0.70
C ALA A 40 -10.40 -5.75 -0.02
N HIS A 41 -10.61 -5.65 -1.33
CA HIS A 41 -10.06 -4.55 -2.12
C HIS A 41 -10.48 -3.19 -1.56
N LYS A 42 -11.67 -3.10 -1.02
CA LYS A 42 -12.16 -1.83 -0.47
C LYS A 42 -11.30 -1.32 0.68
N HIS A 43 -10.60 -2.21 1.35
CA HIS A 43 -9.80 -1.86 2.52
C HIS A 43 -8.32 -1.74 2.20
N HIS A 44 -7.99 -1.70 0.90
CA HIS A 44 -6.60 -1.55 0.47
C HIS A 44 -6.41 -0.18 -0.17
N TYR A 45 -5.21 0.36 -0.02
CA TYR A 45 -4.84 1.57 -0.73
C TYR A 45 -3.35 1.58 -0.96
N ILE A 46 -2.91 2.46 -1.87
CA ILE A 46 -1.51 2.61 -2.20
C ILE A 46 -1.01 3.90 -1.58
N GLN A 47 0.10 3.81 -0.89
CA GLN A 47 0.74 4.98 -0.31
C GLN A 47 2.14 5.12 -0.87
N GLU A 48 2.43 6.29 -1.43
CA GLU A 48 3.76 6.56 -1.93
C GLU A 48 4.69 6.86 -0.77
N ARG A 49 5.83 6.19 -0.74
CA ARG A 49 6.85 6.41 0.26
C ARG A 49 8.00 7.13 -0.40
N LYS A 50 8.23 8.36 0.00
CA LYS A 50 9.27 9.17 -0.60
C LYS A 50 10.59 8.97 0.12
N GLU A 51 11.64 9.13 -0.62
CA GLU A 51 12.97 9.05 -0.06
C GLU A 51 13.17 10.18 0.94
N GLY A 52 13.80 9.85 2.06
CA GLY A 52 13.97 10.82 3.11
C GLY A 52 12.84 10.85 4.12
N TRP A 53 11.85 10.10 3.89
CA TRP A 53 10.70 9.95 4.76
C TRP A 53 11.05 9.05 5.93
N PRO A 54 10.60 9.34 6.93
CA PRO A 54 10.30 10.49 7.73
C PRO A 54 11.55 10.94 8.36
N ASN A 55 12.08 11.08 8.06
CA ASN A 55 13.07 11.23 8.62
C ASN A 55 13.30 11.88 9.54
N GLU A 56 12.97 11.67 9.37
CA GLU A 56 12.94 11.84 9.99
C GLU A 56 13.26 11.76 10.92
N ASP A 57 13.49 11.71 10.99
CA ASP A 57 13.63 11.51 11.80
C ASP A 57 14.23 11.60 12.34
N SER A 58 14.46 11.64 12.12
CA SER A 58 14.82 11.52 12.61
C SER A 58 14.93 11.90 13.36
N GLY A 59 14.91 12.09 13.40
CA GLY A 59 14.92 12.14 14.04
C GLY A 59 14.88 12.37 14.38
#